data_309fb13b4799e1d227661b3ef83427da
#
_entry.id   309fb13b4799e1d227661b3ef83427da
#
_cell.length_a   1.000
_cell.length_b   1.000
_cell.length_c   1.000
_cell.angle_alpha   90.00
_cell.angle_beta   90.00
_cell.angle_gamma   90.00
#
_symmetry.space_group_name_H-M   'P 1'
#
loop_
_entity.id
_entity.type
_entity.pdbx_description
1 polymer ?
#
loop_
_entity_poly.entity_id
_entity_poly.type
_entity_poly.pdbx_seq_one_letter_code
_entity_poly.pdbx_strand_id
1 'polypeptide(L)'
;MCGINGIFSRVRTTDLIALGSRMNALIQHRGPDDEGMVVFNEKEAFPKASPKSVDREDGINYLEYADQHPSDIHGFFGHQRLSILDLSAMGHEPLADETGNYWLTYNGELYNYLEIKQELKESGVVFRSNTDAEVVLKAYILWGKECLSRFNGMWAFAIYNVKNQELFASRDRFGVKPFYYLMHNENFAFSSEQKALVMSGLIPRKINKKAAFDYLAFASLENDPDGLFENIIELEPGCNLIFDYKNWNLNI
;
A
#
# COMPACT_ATOMS: atom_id res chain seq x y z
N MET A 1 3.58 -12.92 -5.98
CA MET A 1 3.18 -12.11 -4.80
C MET A 1 3.07 -10.68 -5.26
N CYS A 2 1.99 -9.97 -4.90
CA CYS A 2 1.84 -8.56 -5.25
C CYS A 2 2.93 -7.67 -4.66
N GLY A 3 3.10 -6.50 -5.23
CA GLY A 3 3.97 -5.46 -4.72
C GLY A 3 3.19 -4.20 -4.41
N ILE A 4 3.34 -3.65 -3.21
CA ILE A 4 2.71 -2.40 -2.78
C ILE A 4 3.74 -1.35 -2.47
N ASN A 5 3.43 -0.10 -2.74
CA ASN A 5 4.22 1.04 -2.30
C ASN A 5 3.36 2.30 -2.13
N GLY A 6 3.85 3.25 -1.36
CA GLY A 6 3.21 4.55 -1.21
C GLY A 6 4.17 5.61 -0.67
N ILE A 7 3.83 6.87 -0.94
CA ILE A 7 4.56 8.04 -0.48
C ILE A 7 3.58 9.13 -0.08
N PHE A 8 3.87 9.80 1.03
CA PHE A 8 3.24 11.04 1.45
C PHE A 8 4.33 12.07 1.75
N SER A 9 4.15 13.31 1.29
CA SER A 9 5.14 14.35 1.47
C SER A 9 4.50 15.70 1.73
N ARG A 10 5.06 16.46 2.66
CA ARG A 10 4.79 17.89 2.85
C ARG A 10 5.70 18.77 1.99
N VAL A 11 6.72 18.18 1.37
CA VAL A 11 7.65 18.88 0.48
C VAL A 11 7.01 19.04 -0.89
N ARG A 12 6.43 20.18 -1.17
CA ARG A 12 5.68 20.49 -2.41
C ARG A 12 6.52 20.51 -3.70
N THR A 13 7.83 20.51 -3.58
CA THR A 13 8.74 20.51 -4.74
C THR A 13 9.03 19.11 -5.28
N THR A 14 8.57 18.08 -4.59
CA THR A 14 8.81 16.69 -4.98
C THR A 14 7.81 16.28 -6.05
N ASP A 15 8.30 15.85 -7.19
CA ASP A 15 7.47 15.16 -8.17
C ASP A 15 7.10 13.77 -7.63
N LEU A 16 6.04 13.71 -6.83
CA LEU A 16 5.56 12.48 -6.20
C LEU A 16 5.11 11.43 -7.23
N ILE A 17 4.64 11.87 -8.38
CA ILE A 17 4.20 10.96 -9.44
C ILE A 17 5.41 10.24 -10.01
N ALA A 18 6.42 10.99 -10.45
CA ALA A 18 7.63 10.39 -11.00
C ALA A 18 8.36 9.52 -9.98
N LEU A 19 8.40 9.96 -8.72
CA LEU A 19 9.02 9.22 -7.63
C LEU A 19 8.26 7.92 -7.32
N GLY A 20 6.95 8.01 -7.13
CA GLY A 20 6.09 6.86 -6.86
C GLY A 20 6.08 5.85 -8.00
N SER A 21 6.00 6.31 -9.25
CA SER A 21 6.08 5.45 -10.44
C SER A 21 7.42 4.72 -10.53
N ARG A 22 8.52 5.40 -10.21
CA ARG A 22 9.85 4.75 -10.15
C ARG A 22 9.92 3.69 -9.04
N MET A 23 9.36 3.96 -7.86
CA MET A 23 9.28 2.97 -6.79
C MET A 23 8.44 1.78 -7.21
N ASN A 24 7.31 2.02 -7.88
CA ASN A 24 6.42 0.97 -8.38
C ASN A 24 7.13 0.08 -9.42
N ALA A 25 7.86 0.66 -10.35
CA ALA A 25 8.64 -0.06 -11.34
C ALA A 25 9.73 -0.96 -10.72
N LEU A 26 10.34 -0.55 -9.60
CA LEU A 26 11.37 -1.34 -8.91
C LEU A 26 10.83 -2.64 -8.30
N ILE A 27 9.55 -2.73 -8.03
CA ILE A 27 8.89 -3.92 -7.47
C ILE A 27 8.05 -4.69 -8.51
N GLN A 28 8.16 -4.37 -9.81
CA GLN A 28 7.38 -4.97 -10.89
C GLN A 28 7.49 -6.50 -10.98
N HIS A 29 8.65 -7.07 -10.65
CA HIS A 29 8.87 -8.52 -10.64
C HIS A 29 7.95 -9.27 -9.65
N ARG A 30 7.34 -8.57 -8.69
CA ARG A 30 6.40 -9.14 -7.72
C ARG A 30 5.02 -9.39 -8.30
N GLY A 31 4.61 -8.57 -9.26
CA GLY A 31 3.28 -8.65 -9.86
C GLY A 31 3.31 -8.20 -11.32
N PRO A 32 3.57 -9.14 -12.26
CA PRO A 32 3.74 -8.79 -13.66
C PRO A 32 2.42 -8.62 -14.44
N ASP A 33 1.27 -8.98 -13.84
CA ASP A 33 0.00 -9.15 -14.57
C ASP A 33 -0.76 -7.83 -14.75
N ASP A 34 -0.66 -6.92 -13.78
CA ASP A 34 -1.33 -5.62 -13.83
C ASP A 34 -0.58 -4.59 -12.97
N GLU A 35 -0.70 -3.33 -13.32
CA GLU A 35 -0.08 -2.20 -12.62
C GLU A 35 -1.11 -1.10 -12.38
N GLY A 36 -1.23 -0.66 -11.14
CA GLY A 36 -2.09 0.46 -10.81
C GLY A 36 -1.42 1.52 -9.96
N MET A 37 -1.93 2.74 -10.10
CA MET A 37 -1.44 3.91 -9.37
C MET A 37 -2.59 4.86 -9.04
N VAL A 38 -2.49 5.55 -7.91
CA VAL A 38 -3.39 6.63 -7.53
C VAL A 38 -2.60 7.73 -6.84
N VAL A 39 -2.97 8.98 -7.09
CA VAL A 39 -2.42 10.15 -6.39
C VAL A 39 -3.50 10.84 -5.58
N PHE A 40 -3.09 11.46 -4.49
CA PHE A 40 -3.97 12.10 -3.53
C PHE A 40 -3.63 13.59 -3.38
N ASN A 41 -4.66 14.42 -3.39
CA ASN A 41 -4.58 15.76 -2.85
C ASN A 41 -5.44 15.87 -1.57
N GLU A 42 -5.56 17.05 -0.99
CA GLU A 42 -6.30 17.26 0.29
C GLU A 42 -7.79 16.90 0.21
N LYS A 43 -8.37 16.77 -0.97
CA LYS A 43 -9.82 16.64 -1.18
C LYS A 43 -10.24 15.34 -1.82
N GLU A 44 -9.44 14.83 -2.73
CA GLU A 44 -9.82 13.74 -3.62
C GLU A 44 -8.61 12.92 -4.10
N ALA A 45 -8.91 11.77 -4.67
CA ALA A 45 -7.93 10.85 -5.24
C ALA A 45 -8.09 10.80 -6.76
N PHE A 46 -6.97 10.66 -7.46
CA PHE A 46 -6.91 10.61 -8.92
C PHE A 46 -6.23 9.31 -9.35
N PRO A 47 -6.99 8.29 -9.73
CA PRO A 47 -6.43 7.06 -10.29
C PRO A 47 -5.71 7.37 -11.60
N LYS A 48 -4.58 6.69 -11.83
CA LYS A 48 -3.76 6.85 -13.02
C LYS A 48 -3.66 5.55 -13.79
N ALA A 49 -3.95 5.60 -15.08
CA ALA A 49 -3.65 4.49 -15.96
C ALA A 49 -2.14 4.36 -16.18
N SER A 50 -1.67 3.13 -16.27
CA SER A 50 -0.34 2.76 -16.73
C SER A 50 -0.47 2.06 -18.08
N PRO A 51 0.54 2.09 -18.96
CA PRO A 51 0.56 1.26 -20.17
C PRO A 51 0.42 -0.24 -19.93
N LYS A 52 0.59 -0.67 -18.67
CA LYS A 52 0.45 -2.07 -18.23
C LYS A 52 -0.84 -2.34 -17.48
N SER A 53 -1.67 -1.32 -17.24
CA SER A 53 -2.97 -1.52 -16.63
C SER A 53 -3.86 -2.32 -17.58
N VAL A 54 -4.59 -3.30 -17.03
CA VAL A 54 -5.57 -4.08 -17.79
C VAL A 54 -6.70 -3.14 -18.22
N ASP A 55 -7.16 -3.27 -19.47
CA ASP A 55 -8.31 -2.50 -19.97
C ASP A 55 -9.53 -2.71 -19.08
N ARG A 56 -10.20 -1.60 -18.71
CA ARG A 56 -11.30 -1.62 -17.77
C ARG A 56 -12.58 -1.08 -18.39
N GLU A 57 -13.66 -1.82 -18.13
CA GLU A 57 -15.05 -1.42 -18.43
C GLU A 57 -15.77 -0.83 -17.20
N ASP A 58 -15.08 -0.54 -16.09
CA ASP A 58 -15.71 -0.19 -14.81
C ASP A 58 -16.11 1.30 -14.65
N GLY A 59 -15.92 2.09 -15.71
CA GLY A 59 -16.34 3.51 -15.72
C GLY A 59 -15.51 4.45 -14.83
N ILE A 60 -14.41 3.96 -14.24
CA ILE A 60 -13.48 4.83 -13.51
C ILE A 60 -12.70 5.64 -14.55
N ASN A 61 -12.88 6.96 -14.54
CA ASN A 61 -12.10 7.88 -15.36
C ASN A 61 -10.65 7.85 -14.88
N TYR A 62 -9.85 6.98 -15.49
CA TYR A 62 -8.40 7.08 -15.37
C TYR A 62 -8.00 8.35 -16.13
N LEU A 63 -7.54 9.36 -15.41
CA LEU A 63 -6.86 10.46 -16.03
C LEU A 63 -5.70 9.85 -16.83
N GLU A 64 -5.86 9.81 -18.14
CA GLU A 64 -4.75 9.51 -19.03
C GLU A 64 -3.54 10.32 -18.57
N TYR A 65 -2.35 9.80 -18.78
CA TYR A 65 -1.08 10.46 -18.45
C TYR A 65 -0.89 11.83 -19.14
N ALA A 66 -1.96 12.40 -19.70
CA ALA A 66 -1.98 13.65 -20.39
C ALA A 66 -2.02 14.83 -19.40
N ASP A 67 -0.92 15.55 -19.33
CA ASP A 67 -0.72 17.00 -19.12
C ASP A 67 -1.52 17.78 -18.05
N GLN A 68 -2.52 17.21 -17.36
CA GLN A 68 -3.24 17.86 -16.29
C GLN A 68 -3.08 17.10 -14.98
N HIS A 69 -1.94 17.30 -14.32
CA HIS A 69 -1.77 16.85 -12.95
C HIS A 69 -2.55 17.81 -12.03
N PRO A 70 -3.36 17.27 -11.07
CA PRO A 70 -3.91 18.14 -10.05
C PRO A 70 -2.78 18.86 -9.32
N SER A 71 -2.95 20.14 -9.05
CA SER A 71 -2.05 20.88 -8.19
C SER A 71 -2.12 20.32 -6.78
N ASP A 72 -1.04 20.44 -6.03
CA ASP A 72 -0.99 20.10 -4.59
C ASP A 72 -1.14 18.60 -4.26
N ILE A 73 -0.57 17.72 -5.08
CA ILE A 73 -0.44 16.30 -4.74
C ILE A 73 0.45 16.14 -3.50
N HIS A 74 -0.06 15.42 -2.51
CA HIS A 74 0.69 15.12 -1.30
C HIS A 74 0.87 13.62 -1.04
N GLY A 75 0.17 12.76 -1.76
CA GLY A 75 0.22 11.31 -1.59
C GLY A 75 0.17 10.54 -2.90
N PHE A 76 0.67 9.32 -2.84
CA PHE A 76 0.72 8.36 -3.94
C PHE A 76 0.61 6.94 -3.40
N PHE A 77 -0.19 6.09 -4.06
CA PHE A 77 -0.10 4.63 -3.95
C PHE A 77 0.23 4.01 -5.29
N GLY A 78 1.05 2.97 -5.25
CA GLY A 78 1.33 2.09 -6.38
C GLY A 78 1.08 0.62 -6.02
N HIS A 79 0.66 -0.14 -7.01
CA HIS A 79 0.41 -1.57 -6.90
C HIS A 79 0.98 -2.31 -8.12
N GLN A 80 1.59 -3.46 -7.88
CA GLN A 80 1.99 -4.44 -8.88
C GLN A 80 1.25 -5.75 -8.58
N ARG A 81 0.37 -6.16 -9.47
CA ARG A 81 -0.55 -7.28 -9.25
C ARG A 81 -0.01 -8.59 -9.80
N LEU A 82 -0.05 -9.62 -8.97
CA LEU A 82 -0.06 -11.02 -9.39
C LEU A 82 -1.50 -11.53 -9.25
N SER A 83 -2.16 -11.79 -10.35
CA SER A 83 -3.58 -12.18 -10.39
C SER A 83 -3.74 -13.65 -9.99
N ILE A 84 -4.36 -13.90 -8.84
CA ILE A 84 -4.66 -15.25 -8.31
C ILE A 84 -6.16 -15.45 -8.22
N LEU A 85 -6.83 -14.58 -7.46
CA LEU A 85 -8.29 -14.52 -7.37
C LEU A 85 -8.81 -13.47 -8.35
N ASP A 86 -9.89 -13.77 -9.05
CA ASP A 86 -10.53 -12.86 -10.01
C ASP A 86 -9.55 -12.29 -11.06
N LEU A 87 -9.38 -13.02 -12.15
CA LEU A 87 -8.45 -12.63 -13.24
C LEU A 87 -8.98 -11.45 -14.09
N SER A 88 -10.17 -10.94 -13.76
CA SER A 88 -10.76 -9.81 -14.46
C SER A 88 -10.14 -8.48 -14.03
N ALA A 89 -10.46 -7.42 -14.77
CA ALA A 89 -10.09 -6.05 -14.44
C ALA A 89 -10.66 -5.56 -13.08
N MET A 90 -11.69 -6.24 -12.54
CA MET A 90 -12.28 -5.91 -11.24
C MET A 90 -11.35 -6.14 -10.05
N GLY A 91 -10.27 -6.91 -10.24
CA GLY A 91 -9.24 -7.12 -9.23
C GLY A 91 -8.08 -6.11 -9.29
N HIS A 92 -8.20 -5.03 -10.04
CA HIS A 92 -7.18 -3.99 -10.11
C HIS A 92 -7.04 -3.23 -8.78
N GLU A 93 -5.81 -2.90 -8.44
CA GLU A 93 -5.46 -2.10 -7.28
C GLU A 93 -4.47 -0.98 -7.65
N PRO A 94 -4.48 0.16 -6.94
CA PRO A 94 -5.22 0.44 -5.71
C PRO A 94 -6.72 0.47 -5.91
N LEU A 95 -7.46 -0.14 -4.97
CA LEU A 95 -8.90 -0.29 -5.00
C LEU A 95 -9.60 0.80 -4.18
N ALA A 96 -10.63 1.44 -4.76
CA ALA A 96 -11.46 2.43 -4.07
C ALA A 96 -12.78 1.84 -3.55
N ASP A 97 -13.30 2.42 -2.47
CA ASP A 97 -14.71 2.29 -2.12
C ASP A 97 -15.61 3.09 -3.09
N GLU A 98 -16.92 2.93 -2.98
CA GLU A 98 -17.89 3.61 -3.87
C GLU A 98 -17.88 5.13 -3.74
N THR A 99 -17.42 5.64 -2.63
CA THR A 99 -17.36 7.09 -2.35
C THR A 99 -16.05 7.73 -2.81
N GLY A 100 -15.03 6.94 -3.12
CA GLY A 100 -13.67 7.39 -3.41
C GLY A 100 -12.92 7.92 -2.18
N ASN A 101 -13.47 7.73 -0.97
CA ASN A 101 -12.84 8.19 0.27
C ASN A 101 -11.78 7.22 0.82
N TYR A 102 -11.94 5.93 0.58
CA TYR A 102 -11.02 4.91 1.05
C TYR A 102 -10.33 4.24 -0.12
N TRP A 103 -9.00 4.17 -0.06
CA TRP A 103 -8.17 3.56 -1.08
C TRP A 103 -7.26 2.51 -0.45
N LEU A 104 -7.30 1.30 -0.99
CA LEU A 104 -6.53 0.14 -0.54
C LEU A 104 -5.45 -0.21 -1.55
N THR A 105 -4.25 -0.53 -1.06
CA THR A 105 -3.25 -1.34 -1.77
C THR A 105 -2.90 -2.55 -0.90
N TYR A 106 -3.01 -3.76 -1.47
CA TYR A 106 -3.00 -5.00 -0.70
C TYR A 106 -2.10 -6.07 -1.35
N ASN A 107 -1.20 -6.60 -0.57
CA ASN A 107 -0.40 -7.78 -0.90
C ASN A 107 -0.73 -8.88 0.10
N GLY A 108 -1.64 -9.75 -0.24
CA GLY A 108 -2.11 -10.75 0.72
C GLY A 108 -2.95 -11.84 0.10
N GLU A 109 -3.46 -12.67 0.98
CA GLU A 109 -4.48 -13.67 0.70
C GLU A 109 -5.28 -13.93 1.98
N LEU A 110 -6.56 -13.56 1.98
CA LEU A 110 -7.47 -13.76 3.10
C LEU A 110 -8.20 -15.08 2.92
N TYR A 111 -7.78 -16.11 3.65
CA TYR A 111 -8.27 -17.48 3.44
C TYR A 111 -9.76 -17.64 3.75
N ASN A 112 -10.27 -16.91 4.74
CA ASN A 112 -11.67 -16.91 5.14
C ASN A 112 -12.47 -15.73 4.54
N TYR A 113 -12.08 -15.25 3.36
CA TYR A 113 -12.75 -14.10 2.73
C TYR A 113 -14.23 -14.37 2.39
N LEU A 114 -14.59 -15.60 2.08
CA LEU A 114 -15.99 -15.96 1.75
C LEU A 114 -16.89 -15.84 2.97
N GLU A 115 -16.44 -16.30 4.13
CA GLU A 115 -17.16 -16.21 5.40
C GLU A 115 -17.33 -14.75 5.81
N ILE A 116 -16.26 -13.95 5.74
CA ILE A 116 -16.30 -12.52 6.04
C ILE A 116 -17.21 -11.78 5.04
N LYS A 117 -17.12 -12.11 3.76
CA LYS A 117 -17.99 -11.54 2.71
C LYS A 117 -19.47 -11.80 3.01
N GLN A 118 -19.79 -12.99 3.53
CA GLN A 118 -21.16 -13.33 3.93
C GLN A 118 -21.63 -12.48 5.12
N GLU A 119 -20.84 -12.34 6.19
CA GLU A 119 -21.17 -11.48 7.34
C GLU A 119 -21.37 -10.01 6.93
N LEU A 120 -20.52 -9.50 6.02
CA LEU A 120 -20.64 -8.15 5.50
C LEU A 120 -21.93 -7.97 4.67
N LYS A 121 -22.31 -8.95 3.84
CA LYS A 121 -23.57 -8.93 3.10
C LYS A 121 -24.79 -8.94 4.02
N GLU A 122 -24.77 -9.71 5.09
CA GLU A 122 -25.82 -9.73 6.10
C GLU A 122 -25.94 -8.37 6.81
N SER A 123 -24.84 -7.61 6.86
CA SER A 123 -24.81 -6.22 7.35
C SER A 123 -25.19 -5.19 6.27
N GLY A 124 -25.61 -5.61 5.09
CA GLY A 124 -26.07 -4.74 4.01
C GLY A 124 -24.96 -4.24 3.07
N VAL A 125 -23.74 -4.76 3.18
CA VAL A 125 -22.62 -4.37 2.30
C VAL A 125 -22.77 -5.01 0.92
N VAL A 126 -22.61 -4.19 -0.13
CA VAL A 126 -22.65 -4.63 -1.53
C VAL A 126 -21.23 -4.80 -2.06
N PHE A 127 -21.01 -5.82 -2.88
CA PHE A 127 -19.72 -6.14 -3.50
C PHE A 127 -19.81 -6.06 -5.02
N ARG A 128 -18.72 -5.59 -5.64
CA ARG A 128 -18.59 -5.46 -7.10
C ARG A 128 -17.68 -6.53 -7.71
N SER A 129 -16.76 -7.07 -6.92
CA SER A 129 -15.79 -8.07 -7.36
C SER A 129 -15.89 -9.37 -6.54
N ASN A 130 -15.09 -10.35 -6.92
CA ASN A 130 -14.90 -11.58 -6.16
C ASN A 130 -13.51 -11.64 -5.50
N THR A 131 -12.85 -10.50 -5.35
CA THR A 131 -11.54 -10.44 -4.71
C THR A 131 -11.65 -10.41 -3.20
N ASP A 132 -10.65 -10.94 -2.53
CA ASP A 132 -10.45 -10.78 -1.10
C ASP A 132 -10.01 -9.36 -0.73
N ALA A 133 -9.34 -8.65 -1.64
CA ALA A 133 -8.98 -7.24 -1.47
C ALA A 133 -10.22 -6.36 -1.19
N GLU A 134 -11.32 -6.54 -1.95
CA GLU A 134 -12.56 -5.82 -1.69
C GLU A 134 -13.15 -6.18 -0.33
N VAL A 135 -13.04 -7.45 0.08
CA VAL A 135 -13.50 -7.90 1.41
C VAL A 135 -12.69 -7.21 2.51
N VAL A 136 -11.37 -7.12 2.37
CA VAL A 136 -10.49 -6.39 3.33
C VAL A 136 -10.91 -4.93 3.44
N LEU A 137 -11.09 -4.23 2.32
CA LEU A 137 -11.49 -2.81 2.31
C LEU A 137 -12.86 -2.60 2.98
N LYS A 138 -13.86 -3.39 2.60
CA LYS A 138 -15.23 -3.30 3.15
C LYS A 138 -15.28 -3.65 4.63
N ALA A 139 -14.53 -4.65 5.07
CA ALA A 139 -14.40 -5.03 6.47
C ALA A 139 -13.80 -3.89 7.30
N TYR A 140 -12.75 -3.25 6.80
CA TYR A 140 -12.15 -2.09 7.47
C TYR A 140 -13.13 -0.90 7.55
N ILE A 141 -13.85 -0.61 6.49
CA ILE A 141 -14.84 0.49 6.48
C ILE A 141 -15.94 0.24 7.53
N LEU A 142 -16.43 -1.00 7.67
CA LEU A 142 -17.52 -1.32 8.60
C LEU A 142 -17.05 -1.50 10.05
N TRP A 143 -15.92 -2.18 10.27
CA TRP A 143 -15.48 -2.59 11.62
C TRP A 143 -14.22 -1.86 12.10
N GLY A 144 -13.64 -0.97 11.28
CA GLY A 144 -12.36 -0.34 11.59
C GLY A 144 -11.26 -1.38 11.79
N LYS A 145 -10.32 -1.09 12.67
CA LYS A 145 -9.20 -1.99 13.00
C LYS A 145 -9.62 -3.34 13.60
N GLU A 146 -10.83 -3.43 14.15
CA GLU A 146 -11.35 -4.67 14.73
C GLU A 146 -11.57 -5.78 13.67
N CYS A 147 -11.61 -5.42 12.39
CA CYS A 147 -11.66 -6.39 11.29
C CYS A 147 -10.49 -7.39 11.34
N LEU A 148 -9.32 -6.95 11.82
CA LEU A 148 -8.11 -7.78 11.87
C LEU A 148 -8.25 -9.02 12.77
N SER A 149 -9.05 -8.92 13.85
CA SER A 149 -9.31 -10.04 14.73
C SER A 149 -10.10 -11.17 14.06
N ARG A 150 -10.84 -10.84 13.00
CA ARG A 150 -11.66 -11.76 12.20
C ARG A 150 -10.91 -12.40 11.04
N PHE A 151 -9.79 -11.79 10.63
CA PHE A 151 -9.02 -12.22 9.46
C PHE A 151 -8.22 -13.50 9.77
N ASN A 152 -8.29 -14.45 8.85
CA ASN A 152 -7.39 -15.60 8.78
C ASN A 152 -6.71 -15.59 7.41
N GLY A 153 -5.41 -15.37 7.38
CA GLY A 153 -4.67 -15.20 6.13
C GLY A 153 -3.28 -14.62 6.35
N MET A 154 -2.69 -14.19 5.25
CA MET A 154 -1.40 -13.50 5.22
C MET A 154 -1.58 -12.17 4.47
N TRP A 155 -1.09 -11.08 5.04
CA TRP A 155 -1.30 -9.76 4.46
C TRP A 155 -0.23 -8.73 4.82
N ALA A 156 -0.05 -7.81 3.89
CA ALA A 156 0.48 -6.48 4.12
C ALA A 156 -0.38 -5.52 3.30
N PHE A 157 -1.01 -4.55 3.93
CA PHE A 157 -1.84 -3.59 3.22
C PHE A 157 -1.73 -2.19 3.81
N ALA A 158 -2.12 -1.22 3.00
CA ALA A 158 -2.32 0.15 3.43
C ALA A 158 -3.68 0.65 2.91
N ILE A 159 -4.45 1.28 3.77
CA ILE A 159 -5.71 1.95 3.46
C ILE A 159 -5.56 3.43 3.78
N TYR A 160 -5.81 4.30 2.80
CA TYR A 160 -5.81 5.75 2.98
C TYR A 160 -7.23 6.29 2.96
N ASN A 161 -7.59 7.04 4.02
CA ASN A 161 -8.83 7.81 4.09
C ASN A 161 -8.55 9.24 3.64
N VAL A 162 -9.00 9.59 2.45
CA VAL A 162 -8.76 10.90 1.83
C VAL A 162 -9.35 12.04 2.67
N LYS A 163 -10.58 11.87 3.17
CA LYS A 163 -11.29 12.89 3.96
C LYS A 163 -10.60 13.18 5.30
N ASN A 164 -10.15 12.14 5.98
CA ASN A 164 -9.46 12.27 7.25
C ASN A 164 -7.98 12.55 7.08
N GLN A 165 -7.41 12.26 5.89
CA GLN A 165 -5.98 12.29 5.59
C GLN A 165 -5.18 11.36 6.54
N GLU A 166 -5.72 10.18 6.76
CA GLU A 166 -5.16 9.16 7.62
C GLU A 166 -4.88 7.88 6.83
N LEU A 167 -3.71 7.32 7.02
CA LEU A 167 -3.33 6.02 6.50
C LEU A 167 -3.32 5.02 7.63
N PHE A 168 -4.00 3.91 7.44
CA PHE A 168 -3.90 2.71 8.25
C PHE A 168 -3.18 1.63 7.48
N ALA A 169 -2.13 1.06 8.05
CA ALA A 169 -1.44 -0.10 7.48
C ALA A 169 -1.39 -1.25 8.49
N SER A 170 -1.37 -2.46 7.97
CA SER A 170 -1.35 -3.68 8.80
C SER A 170 -0.48 -4.75 8.14
N ARG A 171 0.23 -5.49 8.99
CA ARG A 171 0.98 -6.70 8.63
C ARG A 171 0.41 -7.90 9.36
N ASP A 172 0.36 -9.05 8.71
CA ASP A 172 -0.18 -10.29 9.27
C ASP A 172 0.61 -10.77 10.51
N ARG A 173 -0.05 -11.63 11.30
CA ARG A 173 0.44 -12.11 12.62
C ARG A 173 1.81 -12.78 12.56
N PHE A 174 2.17 -13.37 11.43
CA PHE A 174 3.42 -14.11 11.24
C PHE A 174 4.43 -13.36 10.37
N GLY A 175 4.06 -12.16 9.87
CA GLY A 175 4.92 -11.37 8.99
C GLY A 175 5.22 -12.04 7.66
N VAL A 176 4.30 -12.88 7.15
CA VAL A 176 4.47 -13.60 5.88
C VAL A 176 4.62 -12.64 4.71
N LYS A 177 3.83 -11.56 4.73
CA LYS A 177 3.95 -10.51 3.73
C LYS A 177 4.84 -9.38 4.26
N PRO A 178 5.82 -8.91 3.45
CA PRO A 178 6.72 -7.85 3.88
C PRO A 178 6.05 -6.48 3.84
N PHE A 179 6.37 -5.64 4.81
CA PHE A 179 6.00 -4.23 4.86
C PHE A 179 7.15 -3.42 5.47
N TYR A 180 7.81 -2.61 4.64
CA TYR A 180 8.88 -1.70 5.06
C TYR A 180 8.40 -0.26 4.96
N TYR A 181 8.84 0.58 5.89
CA TYR A 181 8.50 2.00 5.88
C TYR A 181 9.66 2.87 6.31
N LEU A 182 9.55 4.15 6.00
CA LEU A 182 10.44 5.21 6.47
C LEU A 182 9.63 6.46 6.81
N MET A 183 10.13 7.24 7.78
CA MET A 183 9.66 8.60 8.04
C MET A 183 10.89 9.50 8.19
N HIS A 184 11.09 10.40 7.22
CA HIS A 184 12.31 11.22 7.17
C HIS A 184 12.05 12.55 6.44
N ASN A 185 12.47 13.69 7.04
CA ASN A 185 12.41 15.02 6.43
C ASN A 185 11.06 15.31 5.73
N GLU A 186 9.97 15.30 6.48
CA GLU A 186 8.62 15.56 5.95
C GLU A 186 8.19 14.61 4.80
N ASN A 187 8.77 13.42 4.75
CA ASN A 187 8.36 12.33 3.88
C ASN A 187 8.04 11.10 4.72
N PHE A 188 6.92 10.47 4.43
CA PHE A 188 6.56 9.13 4.86
C PHE A 188 6.44 8.25 3.61
N ALA A 189 7.06 7.08 3.61
CA ALA A 189 6.93 6.15 2.50
C ALA A 189 6.94 4.70 2.99
N PHE A 190 6.29 3.82 2.24
CA PHE A 190 6.29 2.39 2.49
C PHE A 190 6.46 1.59 1.19
N SER A 191 6.91 0.34 1.31
CA SER A 191 7.00 -0.60 0.19
C SER A 191 7.12 -2.03 0.67
N SER A 192 6.73 -2.98 -0.22
CA SER A 192 7.00 -4.41 -0.03
C SER A 192 8.48 -4.76 -0.03
N GLU A 193 9.35 -3.90 -0.55
CA GLU A 193 10.79 -4.17 -0.61
C GLU A 193 11.63 -2.93 -0.28
N GLN A 194 12.66 -3.13 0.54
CA GLN A 194 13.57 -2.05 0.97
C GLN A 194 14.21 -1.32 -0.22
N LYS A 195 14.52 -2.03 -1.32
CA LYS A 195 15.18 -1.42 -2.48
C LYS A 195 14.40 -0.26 -3.09
N ALA A 196 13.05 -0.33 -3.09
CA ALA A 196 12.23 0.77 -3.59
C ALA A 196 12.38 2.02 -2.72
N LEU A 197 12.45 1.86 -1.39
CA LEU A 197 12.69 2.94 -0.44
C LEU A 197 14.11 3.50 -0.54
N VAL A 198 15.13 2.64 -0.62
CA VAL A 198 16.55 3.07 -0.79
C VAL A 198 16.74 3.85 -2.08
N MET A 199 16.12 3.38 -3.18
CA MET A 199 16.28 3.99 -4.50
C MET A 199 15.34 5.18 -4.73
N SER A 200 14.44 5.47 -3.79
CA SER A 200 13.58 6.66 -3.84
C SER A 200 14.40 7.96 -3.80
N GLY A 201 15.51 7.95 -3.05
CA GLY A 201 16.29 9.15 -2.79
C GLY A 201 15.75 9.99 -1.62
N LEU A 202 14.71 9.51 -0.91
CA LEU A 202 14.16 10.19 0.27
C LEU A 202 15.10 10.13 1.48
N ILE A 203 16.00 9.14 1.50
CA ILE A 203 16.98 8.92 2.55
C ILE A 203 18.39 8.75 1.96
N PRO A 204 19.45 9.05 2.72
CA PRO A 204 20.82 8.68 2.35
C PRO A 204 20.96 7.15 2.20
N ARG A 205 21.64 6.69 1.15
CA ARG A 205 21.93 5.26 0.94
C ARG A 205 23.04 4.80 1.88
N LYS A 206 22.70 4.54 3.13
CA LYS A 206 23.63 4.07 4.14
C LYS A 206 23.23 2.70 4.65
N ILE A 207 24.22 1.81 4.78
CA ILE A 207 24.03 0.48 5.35
C ILE A 207 24.02 0.61 6.88
N ASN A 208 23.04 -0.04 7.51
CA ASN A 208 23.02 -0.28 8.94
C ASN A 208 24.16 -1.26 9.28
N LYS A 209 25.20 -0.75 9.92
CA LYS A 209 26.42 -1.54 10.20
C LYS A 209 26.14 -2.73 11.13
N LYS A 210 25.21 -2.57 12.07
CA LYS A 210 24.82 -3.65 12.99
C LYS A 210 24.13 -4.77 12.21
N ALA A 211 23.10 -4.45 11.42
CA ALA A 211 22.39 -5.43 10.62
C ALA A 211 23.32 -6.12 9.58
N ALA A 212 24.26 -5.37 8.98
CA ALA A 212 25.27 -5.94 8.09
C ALA A 212 26.20 -6.91 8.82
N PHE A 213 26.63 -6.57 10.05
CA PHE A 213 27.45 -7.47 10.87
C PHE A 213 26.68 -8.73 11.25
N ASP A 214 25.44 -8.59 11.71
CA ASP A 214 24.59 -9.72 12.12
C ASP A 214 24.35 -10.67 10.93
N TYR A 215 24.12 -10.11 9.74
CA TYR A 215 24.00 -10.92 8.53
C TYR A 215 25.28 -11.68 8.18
N LEU A 216 26.44 -11.02 8.20
CA LEU A 216 27.72 -11.64 7.85
C LEU A 216 28.18 -12.65 8.89
N ALA A 217 27.91 -12.41 10.18
CA ALA A 217 28.36 -13.28 11.26
C ALA A 217 27.41 -14.46 11.51
N PHE A 218 26.10 -14.25 11.37
CA PHE A 218 25.06 -15.19 11.81
C PHE A 218 24.07 -15.58 10.70
N ALA A 219 24.22 -15.03 9.48
CA ALA A 219 23.27 -15.17 8.36
C ALA A 219 21.83 -14.77 8.74
N SER A 220 21.69 -13.87 9.71
CA SER A 220 20.39 -13.41 10.23
C SER A 220 20.14 -11.96 9.85
N LEU A 221 18.94 -11.71 9.27
CA LEU A 221 18.40 -10.36 9.03
C LEU A 221 17.18 -10.08 9.91
N GLU A 222 16.76 -11.05 10.72
CA GLU A 222 15.45 -11.05 11.40
C GLU A 222 15.52 -10.52 12.84
N ASN A 223 16.71 -10.21 13.37
CA ASN A 223 16.90 -9.91 14.79
C ASN A 223 16.70 -8.43 15.14
N ASP A 224 16.44 -7.57 14.16
CA ASP A 224 16.30 -6.13 14.37
C ASP A 224 15.27 -5.57 13.39
N PRO A 225 14.21 -4.87 13.87
CA PRO A 225 13.27 -4.16 13.01
C PRO A 225 13.96 -3.08 12.15
N ASP A 226 15.13 -2.61 12.60
CA ASP A 226 16.01 -1.78 11.79
C ASP A 226 16.59 -2.61 10.63
N GLY A 227 16.03 -2.41 9.44
CA GLY A 227 16.44 -3.13 8.24
C GLY A 227 17.93 -2.95 7.88
N LEU A 228 18.36 -3.60 6.79
CA LEU A 228 19.75 -3.53 6.30
C LEU A 228 20.22 -2.10 5.97
N PHE A 229 19.30 -1.16 5.77
CA PHE A 229 19.59 0.24 5.47
C PHE A 229 19.11 1.15 6.60
N GLU A 230 19.93 2.16 6.95
CA GLU A 230 19.57 3.18 7.96
C GLU A 230 18.26 3.89 7.57
N ASN A 231 17.40 4.16 8.56
CA ASN A 231 16.09 4.81 8.42
C ASN A 231 15.01 4.02 7.66
N ILE A 232 15.23 2.76 7.36
CA ILE A 232 14.16 1.87 6.86
C ILE A 232 13.84 0.88 7.98
N ILE A 233 12.57 0.83 8.34
CA ILE A 233 12.06 -0.02 9.41
C ILE A 233 11.14 -1.07 8.79
N GLU A 234 11.25 -2.30 9.24
CA GLU A 234 10.30 -3.35 8.93
C GLU A 234 9.16 -3.29 9.95
N LEU A 235 7.91 -3.21 9.49
CA LEU A 235 6.76 -3.31 10.38
C LEU A 235 6.74 -4.72 10.97
N GLU A 236 6.78 -4.84 12.30
CA GLU A 236 6.85 -6.13 12.97
C GLU A 236 5.60 -7.00 12.69
N PRO A 237 5.74 -8.34 12.72
CA PRO A 237 4.61 -9.25 12.59
C PRO A 237 3.47 -8.93 13.56
N GLY A 238 2.24 -8.90 13.05
CA GLY A 238 1.05 -8.60 13.84
C GLY A 238 0.88 -7.13 14.22
N CYS A 239 1.77 -6.26 13.79
CA CYS A 239 1.69 -4.82 14.08
C CYS A 239 0.87 -4.05 13.03
N ASN A 240 0.36 -2.92 13.49
CA ASN A 240 -0.41 -1.97 12.70
C ASN A 240 0.26 -0.61 12.80
N LEU A 241 0.08 0.21 11.75
CA LEU A 241 0.64 1.54 11.67
C LEU A 241 -0.49 2.52 11.31
N ILE A 242 -0.56 3.64 12.03
CA ILE A 242 -1.45 4.75 11.73
C ILE A 242 -0.59 5.97 11.45
N PHE A 243 -0.68 6.51 10.23
CA PHE A 243 -0.02 7.74 9.84
C PHE A 243 -1.07 8.84 9.60
N ASP A 244 -1.03 9.88 10.43
CA ASP A 244 -1.86 11.08 10.31
C ASP A 244 -1.09 12.15 9.53
N TYR A 245 -1.48 12.38 8.27
CA TYR A 245 -0.83 13.37 7.42
C TYR A 245 -1.05 14.80 7.93
N LYS A 246 -2.22 15.12 8.47
CA LYS A 246 -2.53 16.48 8.97
C LYS A 246 -1.62 16.88 10.13
N ASN A 247 -1.50 15.98 11.10
CA ASN A 247 -0.69 16.22 12.30
C ASN A 247 0.76 15.75 12.13
N TRP A 248 1.08 15.06 11.03
CA TRP A 248 2.38 14.47 10.73
C TRP A 248 2.86 13.55 11.84
N ASN A 249 2.00 12.68 12.27
CA ASN A 249 2.22 11.77 13.38
C ASN A 249 2.11 10.31 12.94
N LEU A 250 2.99 9.47 13.48
CA LEU A 250 3.06 8.05 13.22
C LEU A 250 2.90 7.29 14.55
N ASN A 251 1.96 6.37 14.59
CA ASN A 251 1.72 5.47 15.72
C ASN A 251 1.77 4.01 15.24
N ILE A 252 2.34 3.14 16.06
CA ILE A 252 2.46 1.69 15.80
C ILE A 252 1.84 0.94 16.97
#